data_01e297e7765706129aa11d9c9cbdb1e6
#
_entry.id   01e297e7765706129aa11d9c9cbdb1e6
#
_cell.length_a   1.000
_cell.length_b   1.000
_cell.length_c   1.000
_cell.angle_alpha   90.00
_cell.angle_beta   90.00
_cell.angle_gamma   90.00
#
_symmetry.space_group_name_H-M   'P 1'
#
loop_
_entity.id
_entity.type
_entity.pdbx_description
1 polymer ?
#
loop_
_entity_poly.entity_id
_entity_poly.type
_entity_poly.pdbx_seq_one_letter_code
_entity_poly.pdbx_strand_id
1 'polypeptide(L)'
;MKSIVVGLGIGNLYKSVLENLNIDVLTVDKDSDKKPDSTNLGSALLQHELSVSGRLITGHVCTPNFTHYGVAHDIAPYCKIVFVEKPGVRTANDWQRLVDQNPDTKFVLVKNNMWRDNIGELCKHAKQVESVELNWINKDRVPSPGSWFTTKELAFGGVSRDLMPHLLSLYMAFDDNWRTAEPTQALAHRRYDLQELSSTDYGEVNTNGVYNVDDLCKFSINKYKLTADWRDTQSDKRNIIFSNPDYKFELGLCPEQAYENMVNDCIQNIDNEDFWQDQLEKDLWIHKQIENL
;
A
#
# COMPACT_ATOMS: atom_id res chain seq x y z
N MET A 1 14.98 5.29 -19.89
CA MET A 1 13.56 4.97 -19.58
C MET A 1 13.01 6.13 -18.77
N LYS A 2 11.70 6.38 -18.84
CA LYS A 2 11.07 7.49 -18.09
C LYS A 2 9.82 7.00 -17.35
N SER A 3 9.60 7.54 -16.16
CA SER A 3 8.46 7.22 -15.28
C SER A 3 7.78 8.50 -14.79
N ILE A 4 6.55 8.37 -14.26
CA ILE A 4 5.83 9.48 -13.63
C ILE A 4 5.47 9.12 -12.18
N VAL A 5 5.67 10.07 -11.26
CA VAL A 5 5.25 9.97 -9.85
C VAL A 5 4.25 11.08 -9.57
N VAL A 6 3.03 10.70 -9.15
CA VAL A 6 1.95 11.62 -8.84
C VAL A 6 1.68 11.62 -7.34
N GLY A 7 1.93 12.76 -6.68
CA GLY A 7 1.88 12.92 -5.22
C GLY A 7 3.25 12.75 -4.56
N LEU A 8 3.83 13.82 -4.02
CA LEU A 8 5.18 13.85 -3.44
C LEU A 8 5.19 13.76 -1.89
N GLY A 9 4.22 13.05 -1.29
CA GLY A 9 4.35 12.52 0.06
C GLY A 9 5.29 11.32 0.03
N ILE A 10 4.73 10.12 0.05
CA ILE A 10 5.49 8.87 -0.14
C ILE A 10 6.15 8.80 -1.55
N GLY A 11 5.65 9.55 -2.52
CA GLY A 11 6.20 9.61 -3.87
C GLY A 11 7.66 10.06 -3.95
N ASN A 12 8.18 10.79 -2.95
CA ASN A 12 9.61 11.12 -2.89
C ASN A 12 10.48 9.86 -2.73
N LEU A 13 9.99 8.82 -2.04
CA LEU A 13 10.68 7.53 -1.96
C LEU A 13 10.74 6.86 -3.35
N TYR A 14 9.62 6.85 -4.09
CA TYR A 14 9.61 6.29 -5.46
C TYR A 14 10.52 7.06 -6.42
N LYS A 15 10.58 8.40 -6.28
CA LYS A 15 11.53 9.20 -7.04
C LYS A 15 12.97 8.71 -6.79
N SER A 16 13.37 8.55 -5.52
CA SER A 16 14.69 8.03 -5.15
C SER A 16 14.95 6.64 -5.74
N VAL A 17 14.00 5.72 -5.55
CA VAL A 17 14.06 4.35 -6.10
C VAL A 17 14.25 4.33 -7.61
N LEU A 18 13.49 5.13 -8.35
CA LEU A 18 13.57 5.19 -9.80
C LEU A 18 14.90 5.80 -10.27
N GLU A 19 15.37 6.84 -9.60
CA GLU A 19 16.70 7.45 -9.86
C GLU A 19 17.82 6.43 -9.62
N ASN A 20 17.76 5.62 -8.56
CA ASN A 20 18.71 4.53 -8.30
C ASN A 20 18.71 3.47 -9.42
N LEU A 21 17.54 3.21 -10.01
CA LEU A 21 17.38 2.33 -11.18
C LEU A 21 17.78 2.98 -12.52
N ASN A 22 18.31 4.21 -12.52
CA ASN A 22 18.65 5.00 -13.71
C ASN A 22 17.43 5.24 -14.63
N ILE A 23 16.26 5.49 -14.03
CA ILE A 23 15.02 5.83 -14.71
C ILE A 23 14.73 7.32 -14.48
N ASP A 24 14.58 8.10 -15.55
CA ASP A 24 14.19 9.50 -15.46
C ASP A 24 12.77 9.64 -14.88
N VAL A 25 12.58 10.59 -13.98
CA VAL A 25 11.30 10.77 -13.27
C VAL A 25 10.68 12.11 -13.62
N LEU A 26 9.42 12.08 -14.01
CA LEU A 26 8.54 13.25 -14.08
C LEU A 26 7.71 13.28 -12.81
N THR A 27 7.80 14.33 -12.04
CA THR A 27 7.07 14.48 -10.76
C THR A 27 5.88 15.42 -10.90
N VAL A 28 4.75 15.03 -10.27
CA VAL A 28 3.53 15.85 -10.25
C VAL A 28 2.99 15.92 -8.82
N ASP A 29 2.80 17.12 -8.30
CA ASP A 29 2.08 17.36 -7.05
C ASP A 29 1.38 18.71 -7.12
N LYS A 30 0.13 18.79 -6.64
CA LYS A 30 -0.62 20.06 -6.60
C LYS A 30 0.01 21.12 -5.68
N ASP A 31 0.82 20.68 -4.73
CA ASP A 31 1.54 21.50 -3.77
C ASP A 31 2.88 21.93 -4.39
N SER A 32 2.98 23.21 -4.78
CA SER A 32 4.20 23.78 -5.36
C SER A 32 5.39 23.82 -4.40
N ASP A 33 5.14 23.82 -3.08
CA ASP A 33 6.21 23.89 -2.06
C ASP A 33 7.05 22.62 -2.05
N LYS A 34 6.49 21.51 -2.55
CA LYS A 34 7.21 20.24 -2.77
C LYS A 34 8.10 20.24 -4.03
N LYS A 35 8.08 21.34 -4.80
CA LYS A 35 8.88 21.54 -6.01
C LYS A 35 8.75 20.42 -7.04
N PRO A 36 7.52 20.03 -7.44
CA PRO A 36 7.33 19.09 -8.54
C PRO A 36 7.72 19.70 -9.89
N ASP A 37 7.93 18.87 -10.89
CA ASP A 37 8.13 19.32 -12.28
C ASP A 37 6.86 19.97 -12.84
N SER A 38 5.69 19.53 -12.39
CA SER A 38 4.38 20.10 -12.73
C SER A 38 3.41 20.07 -11.55
N THR A 39 2.60 21.11 -11.40
CA THR A 39 1.49 21.15 -10.44
C THR A 39 0.18 20.66 -11.04
N ASN A 40 0.14 20.34 -12.33
CA ASN A 40 -1.05 19.89 -13.05
C ASN A 40 -0.77 18.60 -13.84
N LEU A 41 -1.51 17.53 -13.55
CA LEU A 41 -1.31 16.22 -14.17
C LEU A 41 -1.58 16.27 -15.68
N GLY A 42 -2.69 16.87 -16.12
CA GLY A 42 -3.03 16.96 -17.54
C GLY A 42 -1.97 17.69 -18.36
N SER A 43 -1.42 18.78 -17.83
CA SER A 43 -0.33 19.51 -18.47
C SER A 43 0.96 18.69 -18.56
N ALA A 44 1.29 17.92 -17.50
CA ALA A 44 2.45 17.04 -17.47
C ALA A 44 2.35 15.92 -18.53
N LEU A 45 1.18 15.28 -18.63
CA LEU A 45 0.92 14.21 -19.60
C LEU A 45 0.95 14.73 -21.03
N LEU A 46 0.31 15.88 -21.30
CA LEU A 46 0.34 16.51 -22.62
C LEU A 46 1.78 16.90 -23.04
N GLN A 47 2.57 17.46 -22.13
CA GLN A 47 3.96 17.80 -22.40
C GLN A 47 4.79 16.53 -22.68
N HIS A 48 4.54 15.44 -21.97
CA HIS A 48 5.19 14.16 -22.26
C HIS A 48 4.83 13.65 -23.64
N GLU A 49 3.55 13.62 -24.01
CA GLU A 49 3.06 13.16 -25.31
C GLU A 49 3.67 13.96 -26.48
N LEU A 50 3.83 15.27 -26.32
CA LEU A 50 4.44 16.15 -27.33
C LEU A 50 5.95 16.02 -27.43
N SER A 51 6.62 15.57 -26.36
CA SER A 51 8.10 15.57 -26.28
C SER A 51 8.76 14.20 -26.50
N VAL A 52 8.01 13.11 -26.31
CA VAL A 52 8.57 11.74 -26.33
C VAL A 52 7.64 10.80 -27.11
N SER A 53 8.22 10.04 -28.05
CA SER A 53 7.50 8.94 -28.67
C SER A 53 7.54 7.70 -27.78
N GLY A 54 6.39 7.26 -27.28
CA GLY A 54 6.22 6.01 -26.53
C GLY A 54 5.73 6.19 -25.11
N ARG A 55 5.32 5.08 -24.50
CA ARG A 55 4.75 5.05 -23.15
C ARG A 55 5.85 5.11 -22.08
N LEU A 56 5.54 5.76 -20.97
CA LEU A 56 6.32 5.69 -19.73
C LEU A 56 6.44 4.24 -19.28
N ILE A 57 7.59 3.88 -18.69
CA ILE A 57 7.77 2.50 -18.20
C ILE A 57 6.88 2.26 -16.99
N THR A 58 6.85 3.18 -16.02
CA THR A 58 5.99 3.09 -14.84
C THR A 58 5.29 4.41 -14.51
N GLY A 59 4.11 4.31 -13.89
CA GLY A 59 3.42 5.39 -13.19
C GLY A 59 3.22 5.02 -11.73
N HIS A 60 3.37 5.99 -10.82
CA HIS A 60 3.22 5.77 -9.39
C HIS A 60 2.18 6.71 -8.84
N VAL A 61 1.08 6.16 -8.32
CA VAL A 61 -0.04 6.89 -7.71
C VAL A 61 0.17 6.94 -6.21
N CYS A 62 0.61 8.09 -5.72
CA CYS A 62 0.99 8.35 -4.33
C CYS A 62 0.16 9.47 -3.70
N THR A 63 -1.04 9.66 -4.20
CA THR A 63 -1.99 10.70 -3.82
C THR A 63 -2.92 10.24 -2.67
N PRO A 64 -3.81 11.07 -2.10
CA PRO A 64 -4.80 10.61 -1.15
C PRO A 64 -5.73 9.51 -1.70
N ASN A 65 -6.13 8.55 -0.86
CA ASN A 65 -6.83 7.32 -1.25
C ASN A 65 -8.02 7.56 -2.21
N PHE A 66 -8.88 8.54 -1.91
CA PHE A 66 -10.06 8.85 -2.72
C PHE A 66 -9.76 9.31 -4.16
N THR A 67 -8.51 9.64 -4.45
CA THR A 67 -8.07 10.05 -5.80
C THR A 67 -7.41 8.92 -6.57
N HIS A 68 -7.07 7.79 -5.93
CA HIS A 68 -6.29 6.70 -6.53
C HIS A 68 -6.90 6.19 -7.83
N TYR A 69 -8.20 5.89 -7.85
CA TYR A 69 -8.87 5.39 -9.05
C TYR A 69 -8.74 6.37 -10.22
N GLY A 70 -9.11 7.65 -10.00
CA GLY A 70 -9.09 8.67 -11.05
C GLY A 70 -7.66 8.90 -11.58
N VAL A 71 -6.70 9.09 -10.70
CA VAL A 71 -5.29 9.31 -11.10
C VAL A 71 -4.73 8.09 -11.82
N ALA A 72 -4.98 6.87 -11.33
CA ALA A 72 -4.51 5.65 -11.97
C ALA A 72 -5.11 5.47 -13.38
N HIS A 73 -6.41 5.75 -13.53
CA HIS A 73 -7.10 5.73 -14.83
C HIS A 73 -6.53 6.78 -15.79
N ASP A 74 -6.29 8.01 -15.31
CA ASP A 74 -5.80 9.12 -16.13
C ASP A 74 -4.38 8.87 -16.67
N ILE A 75 -3.49 8.23 -15.86
CA ILE A 75 -2.11 7.94 -16.29
C ILE A 75 -1.97 6.61 -17.04
N ALA A 76 -2.94 5.71 -16.93
CA ALA A 76 -2.87 4.38 -17.53
C ALA A 76 -2.55 4.38 -19.03
N PRO A 77 -3.17 5.21 -19.89
CA PRO A 77 -2.85 5.24 -21.33
C PRO A 77 -1.40 5.58 -21.63
N TYR A 78 -0.73 6.28 -20.70
CA TYR A 78 0.64 6.77 -20.86
C TYR A 78 1.69 5.84 -20.24
N CYS A 79 1.29 4.87 -19.41
CA CYS A 79 2.20 4.01 -18.67
C CYS A 79 2.05 2.54 -19.06
N LYS A 80 3.16 1.78 -19.09
CA LYS A 80 3.10 0.32 -19.26
C LYS A 80 2.67 -0.37 -17.97
N ILE A 81 3.16 0.12 -16.81
CA ILE A 81 2.83 -0.39 -15.49
C ILE A 81 2.39 0.79 -14.61
N VAL A 82 1.33 0.62 -13.84
CA VAL A 82 0.87 1.60 -12.85
C VAL A 82 0.86 0.97 -11.46
N PHE A 83 1.71 1.51 -10.58
CA PHE A 83 1.74 1.19 -9.17
C PHE A 83 0.77 2.12 -8.43
N VAL A 84 -0.15 1.55 -7.67
CA VAL A 84 -1.10 2.30 -6.85
C VAL A 84 -0.78 2.04 -5.38
N GLU A 85 -0.51 3.11 -4.65
CA GLU A 85 -0.26 3.00 -3.21
C GLU A 85 -1.43 2.35 -2.48
N LYS A 86 -1.09 1.65 -1.38
CA LYS A 86 -2.11 1.07 -0.53
C LYS A 86 -3.05 2.17 0.02
N PRO A 87 -4.29 1.90 0.23
CA PRO A 87 -4.98 0.60 0.15
C PRO A 87 -5.43 0.21 -1.27
N GLY A 88 -4.95 0.86 -2.32
CA GLY A 88 -5.44 0.72 -3.68
C GLY A 88 -6.68 1.59 -3.90
N VAL A 89 -7.76 0.98 -4.34
CA VAL A 89 -9.04 1.64 -4.56
C VAL A 89 -10.08 1.21 -3.51
N ARG A 90 -11.31 1.71 -3.60
CA ARG A 90 -12.34 1.47 -2.58
C ARG A 90 -12.73 0.00 -2.45
N THR A 91 -12.98 -0.70 -3.59
CA THR A 91 -13.46 -2.07 -3.63
C THR A 91 -12.68 -2.94 -4.60
N ALA A 92 -12.77 -4.27 -4.45
CA ALA A 92 -12.23 -5.22 -5.42
C ALA A 92 -12.85 -5.04 -6.81
N ASN A 93 -14.14 -4.71 -6.87
CA ASN A 93 -14.83 -4.44 -8.14
C ASN A 93 -14.31 -3.16 -8.83
N ASP A 94 -13.97 -2.12 -8.06
CA ASP A 94 -13.34 -0.92 -8.61
C ASP A 94 -11.94 -1.23 -9.16
N TRP A 95 -11.16 -2.11 -8.49
CA TRP A 95 -9.86 -2.56 -8.99
C TRP A 95 -9.99 -3.34 -10.29
N GLN A 96 -10.91 -4.31 -10.34
CA GLN A 96 -11.17 -5.09 -11.55
C GLN A 96 -11.59 -4.18 -12.72
N ARG A 97 -12.51 -3.24 -12.46
CA ARG A 97 -12.96 -2.27 -13.46
C ARG A 97 -11.82 -1.38 -13.97
N LEU A 98 -10.90 -0.96 -13.10
CA LEU A 98 -9.72 -0.19 -13.50
C LEU A 98 -8.85 -0.98 -14.49
N VAL A 99 -8.62 -2.26 -14.20
CA VAL A 99 -7.85 -3.17 -15.06
C VAL A 99 -8.58 -3.41 -16.41
N ASP A 100 -9.88 -3.73 -16.38
CA ASP A 100 -10.68 -4.03 -17.57
C ASP A 100 -10.78 -2.84 -18.53
N GLN A 101 -10.82 -1.61 -18.00
CA GLN A 101 -10.88 -0.39 -18.79
C GLN A 101 -9.54 0.02 -19.41
N ASN A 102 -8.43 -0.58 -18.97
CA ASN A 102 -7.09 -0.24 -19.42
C ASN A 102 -6.28 -1.51 -19.75
N PRO A 103 -6.71 -2.32 -20.74
CA PRO A 103 -6.15 -3.65 -21.01
C PRO A 103 -4.67 -3.64 -21.40
N ASP A 104 -4.18 -2.52 -21.94
CA ASP A 104 -2.78 -2.37 -22.36
C ASP A 104 -1.86 -1.94 -21.20
N THR A 105 -2.40 -1.79 -19.96
CA THR A 105 -1.65 -1.33 -18.79
C THR A 105 -1.69 -2.39 -17.71
N LYS A 106 -0.54 -2.73 -17.15
CA LYS A 106 -0.44 -3.61 -15.98
C LYS A 106 -0.60 -2.79 -14.71
N PHE A 107 -1.39 -3.26 -13.75
CA PHE A 107 -1.61 -2.59 -12.46
C PHE A 107 -1.04 -3.39 -11.31
N VAL A 108 -0.53 -2.70 -10.31
CA VAL A 108 0.02 -3.29 -9.07
C VAL A 108 -0.46 -2.49 -7.87
N LEU A 109 -1.21 -3.13 -6.98
CA LEU A 109 -1.34 -2.64 -5.60
C LEU A 109 0.01 -2.76 -4.90
N VAL A 110 0.49 -1.70 -4.28
CA VAL A 110 1.78 -1.71 -3.59
C VAL A 110 1.75 -2.67 -2.40
N LYS A 111 2.56 -3.73 -2.49
CA LYS A 111 2.73 -4.83 -1.51
C LYS A 111 4.21 -5.01 -1.17
N ASN A 112 4.92 -3.90 -0.97
CA ASN A 112 6.37 -3.83 -0.84
C ASN A 112 7.00 -4.86 0.11
N ASN A 113 6.30 -5.26 1.19
CA ASN A 113 6.81 -6.26 2.13
C ASN A 113 7.05 -7.65 1.51
N MET A 114 6.42 -7.97 0.38
CA MET A 114 6.66 -9.24 -0.34
C MET A 114 8.02 -9.26 -1.06
N TRP A 115 8.66 -8.11 -1.23
CA TRP A 115 9.97 -7.97 -1.89
C TRP A 115 11.12 -7.62 -0.94
N ARG A 116 10.96 -7.87 0.38
CA ARG A 116 12.07 -7.78 1.34
C ARG A 116 13.12 -8.85 1.04
N ASP A 117 14.39 -8.52 1.17
CA ASP A 117 15.50 -9.45 0.89
C ASP A 117 15.43 -10.72 1.71
N ASN A 118 14.94 -10.63 2.94
CA ASN A 118 14.81 -11.76 3.86
C ASN A 118 13.46 -12.49 3.77
N ILE A 119 12.57 -12.13 2.83
CA ILE A 119 11.22 -12.73 2.74
C ILE A 119 11.28 -14.25 2.59
N GLY A 120 12.21 -14.78 1.80
CA GLY A 120 12.37 -16.21 1.58
C GLY A 120 12.77 -16.98 2.85
N GLU A 121 13.55 -16.38 3.74
CA GLU A 121 13.90 -16.95 5.05
C GLU A 121 12.68 -16.95 5.97
N LEU A 122 11.96 -15.84 6.06
CA LEU A 122 10.74 -15.72 6.86
C LEU A 122 9.65 -16.70 6.41
N CYS A 123 9.50 -16.93 5.10
CA CYS A 123 8.58 -17.94 4.56
C CYS A 123 8.96 -19.37 5.03
N LYS A 124 10.26 -19.71 5.04
CA LYS A 124 10.72 -21.02 5.54
C LYS A 124 10.39 -21.20 7.01
N HIS A 125 10.63 -20.18 7.84
CA HIS A 125 10.25 -20.23 9.26
C HIS A 125 8.74 -20.37 9.44
N ALA A 126 7.94 -19.58 8.71
CA ALA A 126 6.49 -19.65 8.78
C ALA A 126 5.93 -21.05 8.46
N LYS A 127 6.54 -21.80 7.53
CA LYS A 127 6.10 -23.15 7.17
C LYS A 127 6.38 -24.19 8.26
N GLN A 128 7.35 -23.95 9.16
CA GLN A 128 7.83 -24.90 10.15
C GLN A 128 7.17 -24.78 11.54
N VAL A 129 6.35 -23.75 11.76
CA VAL A 129 5.77 -23.42 13.06
C VAL A 129 4.27 -23.68 13.12
N GLU A 130 3.73 -23.82 14.33
CA GLU A 130 2.31 -24.08 14.57
C GLU A 130 1.45 -22.82 14.48
N SER A 131 1.99 -21.66 14.87
CA SER A 131 1.30 -20.39 14.73
C SER A 131 2.24 -19.22 14.40
N VAL A 132 1.70 -18.21 13.75
CA VAL A 132 2.41 -16.99 13.37
C VAL A 132 1.56 -15.79 13.76
N GLU A 133 2.15 -14.83 14.49
CA GLU A 133 1.53 -13.54 14.78
C GLU A 133 2.25 -12.44 14.01
N LEU A 134 1.49 -11.67 13.26
CA LEU A 134 1.94 -10.51 12.49
C LEU A 134 1.40 -9.26 13.16
N ASN A 135 2.30 -8.43 13.72
CA ASN A 135 1.90 -7.25 14.47
C ASN A 135 2.46 -5.98 13.82
N TRP A 136 1.58 -5.01 13.57
CA TRP A 136 1.94 -3.64 13.26
C TRP A 136 1.12 -2.72 14.16
N ILE A 137 1.70 -2.43 15.30
CA ILE A 137 1.09 -1.68 16.38
C ILE A 137 1.93 -0.43 16.61
N ASN A 138 1.31 0.72 16.52
CA ASN A 138 1.95 2.00 16.75
C ASN A 138 1.63 2.52 18.15
N LYS A 139 2.61 3.18 18.78
CA LYS A 139 2.38 3.97 19.98
C LYS A 139 1.89 5.36 19.55
N ASP A 140 0.58 5.60 19.67
CA ASP A 140 -0.05 6.91 19.43
C ASP A 140 0.33 7.57 18.08
N ARG A 141 0.18 6.84 16.98
CA ARG A 141 0.47 7.33 15.62
C ARG A 141 -0.76 7.31 14.73
N VAL A 142 -1.82 7.95 15.16
CA VAL A 142 -2.99 8.17 14.31
C VAL A 142 -2.61 9.20 13.22
N PRO A 143 -2.74 8.86 11.93
CA PRO A 143 -2.33 9.78 10.87
C PRO A 143 -3.22 11.02 10.79
N SER A 144 -2.67 12.20 11.07
CA SER A 144 -3.32 13.52 10.94
C SER A 144 -4.80 13.50 11.32
N PRO A 145 -5.16 13.27 12.61
CA PRO A 145 -6.56 13.13 13.04
C PRO A 145 -7.41 14.33 12.65
N GLY A 146 -8.62 14.11 12.17
CA GLY A 146 -9.50 15.16 11.66
C GLY A 146 -9.22 15.58 10.21
N SER A 147 -8.25 14.93 9.54
CA SER A 147 -7.99 15.12 8.10
C SER A 147 -8.78 14.11 7.25
N TRP A 148 -8.48 14.09 5.94
CA TRP A 148 -9.02 13.09 5.02
C TRP A 148 -8.66 11.65 5.44
N PHE A 149 -7.52 11.46 6.12
CA PHE A 149 -7.02 10.16 6.57
C PHE A 149 -7.94 9.48 7.60
N THR A 150 -8.65 10.29 8.39
CA THR A 150 -9.59 9.81 9.42
C THR A 150 -11.05 10.00 9.05
N THR A 151 -11.32 10.36 7.79
CA THR A 151 -12.66 10.46 7.22
C THR A 151 -12.95 9.24 6.35
N LYS A 152 -13.87 8.35 6.79
CA LYS A 152 -14.12 7.02 6.17
C LYS A 152 -14.43 7.12 4.67
N GLU A 153 -15.17 8.13 4.24
CA GLU A 153 -15.55 8.34 2.86
C GLU A 153 -14.34 8.62 1.95
N LEU A 154 -13.28 9.25 2.51
CA LEU A 154 -12.08 9.67 1.80
C LEU A 154 -10.94 8.65 1.94
N ALA A 155 -10.74 8.11 3.14
CA ALA A 155 -9.68 7.14 3.41
C ALA A 155 -10.10 5.69 3.11
N PHE A 156 -11.39 5.43 2.94
CA PHE A 156 -12.05 4.11 2.78
C PHE A 156 -12.09 3.26 4.05
N GLY A 157 -11.50 3.69 5.12
CA GLY A 157 -11.35 3.07 6.42
C GLY A 157 -10.17 3.67 7.16
N GLY A 158 -9.85 3.11 8.31
CA GLY A 158 -8.74 3.54 9.15
C GLY A 158 -7.53 2.61 9.03
N VAL A 159 -7.13 2.05 10.17
CA VAL A 159 -5.98 1.12 10.24
C VAL A 159 -6.17 -0.12 9.39
N SER A 160 -7.41 -0.55 9.15
CA SER A 160 -7.76 -1.64 8.23
C SER A 160 -7.33 -1.34 6.79
N ARG A 161 -7.27 -0.07 6.39
CA ARG A 161 -6.84 0.37 5.06
C ARG A 161 -5.40 0.85 5.03
N ASP A 162 -4.88 1.32 6.16
CA ASP A 162 -3.51 1.85 6.24
C ASP A 162 -2.46 0.76 6.50
N LEU A 163 -2.62 -0.03 7.56
CA LEU A 163 -1.61 -1.00 7.99
C LEU A 163 -1.94 -2.46 7.65
N MET A 164 -3.21 -2.84 7.63
CA MET A 164 -3.60 -4.23 7.38
C MET A 164 -3.17 -4.74 5.99
N PRO A 165 -3.19 -3.97 4.89
CA PRO A 165 -2.66 -4.43 3.60
C PRO A 165 -1.21 -4.90 3.65
N HIS A 166 -0.37 -4.29 4.50
CA HIS A 166 1.01 -4.71 4.70
C HIS A 166 1.09 -6.08 5.39
N LEU A 167 0.22 -6.34 6.38
CA LEU A 167 0.18 -7.64 7.07
C LEU A 167 -0.42 -8.73 6.20
N LEU A 168 -1.48 -8.42 5.43
CA LEU A 168 -2.07 -9.35 4.47
C LEU A 168 -1.08 -9.73 3.37
N SER A 169 -0.25 -8.79 2.90
CA SER A 169 0.81 -9.10 1.93
C SER A 169 1.87 -10.06 2.48
N LEU A 170 2.25 -9.91 3.74
CA LEU A 170 3.14 -10.87 4.41
C LEU A 170 2.48 -12.24 4.59
N TYR A 171 1.21 -12.26 5.01
CA TYR A 171 0.44 -13.49 5.10
C TYR A 171 0.43 -14.26 3.78
N MET A 172 0.13 -13.58 2.66
CA MET A 172 0.14 -14.21 1.32
C MET A 172 1.52 -14.74 0.92
N ALA A 173 2.60 -14.10 1.36
CA ALA A 173 3.95 -14.63 1.14
C ALA A 173 4.23 -15.91 1.95
N PHE A 174 3.60 -16.07 3.13
CA PHE A 174 3.86 -17.16 4.05
C PHE A 174 2.95 -18.39 3.85
N ASP A 175 1.76 -18.21 3.30
CA ASP A 175 0.77 -19.28 3.11
C ASP A 175 0.49 -19.53 1.63
N ASP A 176 0.96 -20.65 1.10
CA ASP A 176 0.74 -21.02 -0.31
C ASP A 176 -0.74 -21.22 -0.67
N ASN A 177 -1.61 -21.42 0.34
CA ASN A 177 -3.05 -21.63 0.17
C ASN A 177 -3.88 -20.31 0.32
N TRP A 178 -3.24 -19.16 0.33
CA TRP A 178 -3.90 -17.87 0.57
C TRP A 178 -5.12 -17.62 -0.34
N ARG A 179 -5.11 -18.15 -1.58
CA ARG A 179 -6.18 -17.96 -2.57
C ARG A 179 -7.54 -18.48 -2.12
N THR A 180 -7.55 -19.55 -1.35
CA THR A 180 -8.75 -20.23 -0.85
C THR A 180 -9.00 -20.03 0.63
N ALA A 181 -8.10 -19.29 1.30
CA ALA A 181 -8.21 -19.06 2.73
C ALA A 181 -9.24 -17.96 3.02
N GLU A 182 -10.12 -18.28 3.94
CA GLU A 182 -11.12 -17.37 4.47
C GLU A 182 -10.77 -17.02 5.93
N PRO A 183 -10.85 -15.75 6.33
CA PRO A 183 -10.66 -15.37 7.72
C PRO A 183 -11.71 -16.04 8.62
N THR A 184 -11.27 -16.69 9.68
CA THR A 184 -12.16 -17.15 10.75
C THR A 184 -12.62 -15.99 11.65
N GLN A 185 -11.89 -14.90 11.63
CA GLN A 185 -12.21 -13.65 12.30
C GLN A 185 -11.63 -12.48 11.51
N ALA A 186 -12.46 -11.46 11.27
CA ALA A 186 -12.07 -10.16 10.74
C ALA A 186 -12.82 -9.08 11.52
N LEU A 187 -12.09 -8.23 12.22
CA LEU A 187 -12.65 -7.19 13.09
C LEU A 187 -11.96 -5.85 12.80
N ALA A 188 -12.76 -4.81 12.69
CA ALA A 188 -12.30 -3.43 12.68
C ALA A 188 -13.09 -2.61 13.68
N HIS A 189 -12.41 -1.90 14.57
CA HIS A 189 -13.02 -1.13 15.65
C HIS A 189 -12.47 0.28 15.72
N ARG A 190 -13.37 1.24 15.94
CA ARG A 190 -13.03 2.57 16.43
C ARG A 190 -13.15 2.56 17.96
N ARG A 191 -12.06 2.85 18.65
CA ARG A 191 -12.00 2.87 20.13
C ARG A 191 -11.96 4.28 20.70
N TYR A 192 -11.64 5.27 19.86
CA TYR A 192 -11.42 6.65 20.29
C TYR A 192 -12.29 7.62 19.52
N ASP A 193 -12.58 8.75 20.14
CA ASP A 193 -13.17 9.92 19.49
C ASP A 193 -12.10 10.99 19.27
N LEU A 194 -12.34 11.92 18.34
CA LEU A 194 -11.36 12.96 17.97
C LEU A 194 -10.93 13.80 19.18
N GLN A 195 -11.84 14.04 20.11
CA GLN A 195 -11.61 14.83 21.31
C GLN A 195 -10.67 14.15 22.32
N GLU A 196 -10.49 12.83 22.23
CA GLU A 196 -9.56 12.08 23.07
C GLU A 196 -8.12 12.11 22.54
N LEU A 197 -7.92 12.66 21.33
CA LEU A 197 -6.63 12.83 20.69
C LEU A 197 -6.13 14.26 20.92
N SER A 198 -5.15 14.44 21.78
CA SER A 198 -4.54 15.74 22.04
C SER A 198 -3.35 16.04 21.15
N SER A 199 -2.62 15.01 20.77
CA SER A 199 -1.47 15.05 19.87
C SER A 199 -1.19 13.66 19.33
N THR A 200 -0.40 13.58 18.27
CA THR A 200 0.08 12.32 17.68
C THR A 200 1.45 12.57 17.06
N ASP A 201 2.30 11.55 17.03
CA ASP A 201 3.60 11.61 16.35
C ASP A 201 3.47 11.68 14.81
N TYR A 202 2.23 11.66 14.27
CA TYR A 202 1.95 11.58 12.83
C TYR A 202 1.07 12.72 12.31
N GLY A 203 1.41 13.94 12.72
CA GLY A 203 0.74 15.17 12.31
C GLY A 203 -0.08 15.82 13.43
N GLU A 204 -0.59 17.01 13.14
CA GLU A 204 -1.41 17.78 14.07
C GLU A 204 -2.86 17.31 14.04
N VAL A 205 -3.54 17.42 15.19
CA VAL A 205 -4.97 17.12 15.32
C VAL A 205 -5.81 18.30 14.84
N ASN A 206 -6.60 18.10 13.81
CA ASN A 206 -7.63 19.06 13.41
C ASN A 206 -8.91 18.81 14.21
N THR A 207 -9.11 19.54 15.28
CA THR A 207 -10.24 19.39 16.21
C THR A 207 -11.60 19.67 15.59
N ASN A 208 -11.65 20.34 14.42
CA ASN A 208 -12.88 20.62 13.67
C ASN A 208 -13.15 19.59 12.55
N GLY A 209 -12.31 18.56 12.44
CA GLY A 209 -12.42 17.54 11.42
C GLY A 209 -13.29 16.35 11.83
N VAL A 210 -13.15 15.27 11.06
CA VAL A 210 -13.92 14.03 11.27
C VAL A 210 -12.98 12.88 11.66
N TYR A 211 -13.40 12.08 12.65
CA TYR A 211 -12.76 10.83 13.02
C TYR A 211 -13.84 9.74 13.09
N ASN A 212 -14.08 9.06 11.97
CA ASN A 212 -15.11 8.04 11.84
C ASN A 212 -14.59 6.72 11.26
N VAL A 213 -13.29 6.47 11.44
CA VAL A 213 -12.57 5.29 10.95
C VAL A 213 -12.16 4.36 12.11
N ASP A 214 -11.82 3.12 11.78
CA ASP A 214 -11.27 2.15 12.71
C ASP A 214 -9.82 2.48 13.08
N ASP A 215 -9.43 2.25 14.32
CA ASP A 215 -8.07 2.40 14.84
C ASP A 215 -7.44 1.09 15.32
N LEU A 216 -8.23 0.01 15.35
CA LEU A 216 -7.79 -1.36 15.63
C LEU A 216 -8.40 -2.30 14.59
N CYS A 217 -7.55 -3.11 13.95
CA CYS A 217 -7.98 -4.17 13.04
C CYS A 217 -7.28 -5.48 13.37
N LYS A 218 -8.05 -6.58 13.40
CA LYS A 218 -7.53 -7.94 13.67
C LYS A 218 -8.09 -8.93 12.67
N PHE A 219 -7.21 -9.83 12.22
CA PHE A 219 -7.57 -10.99 11.44
C PHE A 219 -7.06 -12.28 12.08
N SER A 220 -7.81 -13.36 11.91
CA SER A 220 -7.34 -14.73 12.15
C SER A 220 -7.62 -15.55 10.89
N ILE A 221 -6.58 -16.08 10.29
CA ILE A 221 -6.64 -16.87 9.06
C ILE A 221 -5.74 -18.11 9.25
N ASN A 222 -6.32 -19.30 9.24
CA ASN A 222 -5.59 -20.54 9.51
C ASN A 222 -4.77 -20.43 10.83
N LYS A 223 -3.45 -20.62 10.76
CA LYS A 223 -2.53 -20.49 11.90
C LYS A 223 -2.01 -19.06 12.12
N TYR A 224 -2.47 -18.08 11.34
CA TYR A 224 -1.97 -16.71 11.36
C TYR A 224 -2.93 -15.79 12.12
N LYS A 225 -2.36 -14.92 12.97
CA LYS A 225 -3.05 -13.83 13.63
C LYS A 225 -2.40 -12.52 13.23
N LEU A 226 -3.18 -11.60 12.69
CA LEU A 226 -2.73 -10.29 12.23
C LEU A 226 -3.34 -9.22 13.10
N THR A 227 -2.51 -8.30 13.60
CA THR A 227 -2.98 -7.14 14.39
C THR A 227 -2.38 -5.86 13.86
N ALA A 228 -3.25 -4.95 13.43
CA ALA A 228 -2.92 -3.58 13.06
C ALA A 228 -3.58 -2.62 14.04
N ASP A 229 -2.81 -1.69 14.60
CA ASP A 229 -3.27 -0.76 15.62
C ASP A 229 -2.53 0.58 15.48
N TRP A 230 -3.28 1.68 15.42
CA TRP A 230 -2.67 3.03 15.35
C TRP A 230 -2.31 3.59 16.71
N ARG A 231 -2.92 3.10 17.78
CA ARG A 231 -2.78 3.68 19.10
C ARG A 231 -2.74 2.62 20.20
N ASP A 232 -1.58 2.01 20.38
CA ASP A 232 -1.23 1.34 21.64
C ASP A 232 -0.52 2.35 22.54
N THR A 233 -1.00 2.53 23.76
CA THR A 233 -0.41 3.49 24.71
C THR A 233 0.91 3.02 25.31
N GLN A 234 1.33 1.79 25.08
CA GLN A 234 2.51 1.19 25.74
C GLN A 234 3.76 1.27 24.86
N SER A 235 3.74 0.70 23.65
CA SER A 235 4.93 0.61 22.80
C SER A 235 4.62 0.26 21.35
N ASP A 236 5.48 0.73 20.44
CA ASP A 236 5.51 0.20 19.07
C ASP A 236 5.82 -1.29 19.06
N LYS A 237 5.07 -2.05 18.23
CA LYS A 237 5.33 -3.47 17.96
C LYS A 237 5.18 -3.68 16.46
N ARG A 238 6.30 -3.82 15.77
CA ARG A 238 6.35 -4.19 14.35
C ARG A 238 7.16 -5.47 14.26
N ASN A 239 6.49 -6.60 14.43
CA ASN A 239 7.18 -7.87 14.53
C ASN A 239 6.35 -9.02 14.00
N ILE A 240 7.06 -10.11 13.74
CA ILE A 240 6.54 -11.43 13.42
C ILE A 240 6.96 -12.36 14.56
N ILE A 241 6.01 -13.04 15.19
CA ILE A 241 6.26 -14.01 16.23
C ILE A 241 5.90 -15.38 15.68
N PHE A 242 6.88 -16.24 15.64
CA PHE A 242 6.74 -17.65 15.28
C PHE A 242 6.72 -18.48 16.56
N SER A 243 5.74 -19.38 16.71
CA SER A 243 5.64 -20.24 17.90
C SER A 243 6.11 -21.65 17.60
N ASN A 244 6.86 -22.20 18.53
CA ASN A 244 7.36 -23.58 18.54
C ASN A 244 8.22 -23.96 17.29
N PRO A 245 9.54 -23.68 17.29
CA PRO A 245 10.24 -23.00 18.38
C PRO A 245 9.95 -21.50 18.39
N ASP A 246 9.95 -20.89 19.56
CA ASP A 246 9.72 -19.46 19.72
C ASP A 246 10.83 -18.66 19.05
N TYR A 247 10.45 -17.90 18.03
CA TYR A 247 11.32 -16.99 17.31
C TYR A 247 10.58 -15.68 17.05
N LYS A 248 11.20 -14.58 17.38
CA LYS A 248 10.66 -13.24 17.16
C LYS A 248 11.53 -12.48 16.17
N PHE A 249 10.92 -11.98 15.11
CA PHE A 249 11.56 -11.15 14.12
C PHE A 249 11.01 -9.72 14.21
N GLU A 250 11.90 -8.73 14.38
CA GLU A 250 11.52 -7.32 14.35
C GLU A 250 11.42 -6.86 12.90
N LEU A 251 10.18 -6.58 12.45
CA LEU A 251 9.91 -6.26 11.06
C LEU A 251 10.49 -4.90 10.64
N GLY A 252 10.49 -3.91 11.55
CA GLY A 252 10.89 -2.54 11.23
C GLY A 252 10.02 -1.90 10.15
N LEU A 253 10.42 -0.72 9.69
CA LEU A 253 9.86 -0.11 8.49
C LEU A 253 10.31 -0.91 7.25
N CYS A 254 9.52 -0.84 6.17
CA CYS A 254 9.93 -1.47 4.93
C CYS A 254 11.14 -0.72 4.34
N PRO A 255 12.26 -1.40 4.09
CA PRO A 255 13.44 -0.77 3.54
C PRO A 255 13.20 -0.30 2.10
N GLU A 256 13.91 0.76 1.67
CA GLU A 256 13.87 1.28 0.30
C GLU A 256 14.17 0.20 -0.73
N GLN A 257 15.10 -0.70 -0.42
CA GLN A 257 15.45 -1.86 -1.25
C GLN A 257 14.24 -2.73 -1.62
N ALA A 258 13.25 -2.88 -0.74
CA ALA A 258 12.06 -3.67 -1.06
C ALA A 258 11.16 -2.99 -2.11
N TYR A 259 11.13 -1.65 -2.14
CA TYR A 259 10.46 -0.91 -3.21
C TYR A 259 11.22 -1.01 -4.52
N GLU A 260 12.55 -0.92 -4.47
CA GLU A 260 13.41 -1.09 -5.64
C GLU A 260 13.26 -2.49 -6.24
N ASN A 261 13.31 -3.54 -5.40
CA ASN A 261 13.08 -4.92 -5.81
C ASN A 261 11.70 -5.09 -6.46
N MET A 262 10.64 -4.52 -5.86
CA MET A 262 9.27 -4.57 -6.41
C MET A 262 9.19 -3.94 -7.80
N VAL A 263 9.71 -2.73 -7.95
CA VAL A 263 9.66 -2.01 -9.23
C VAL A 263 10.45 -2.75 -10.29
N ASN A 264 11.67 -3.20 -9.95
CA ASN A 264 12.55 -3.91 -10.87
C ASN A 264 11.95 -5.26 -11.31
N ASP A 265 11.42 -6.04 -10.38
CA ASP A 265 10.76 -7.33 -10.66
C ASP A 265 9.56 -7.16 -11.61
N CYS A 266 8.70 -6.15 -11.36
CA CYS A 266 7.59 -5.84 -12.25
C CYS A 266 8.06 -5.42 -13.67
N ILE A 267 9.13 -4.62 -13.77
CA ILE A 267 9.68 -4.22 -15.07
C ILE A 267 10.27 -5.42 -15.81
N GLN A 268 10.99 -6.30 -15.13
CA GLN A 268 11.59 -7.49 -15.73
C GLN A 268 10.54 -8.50 -16.22
N ASN A 269 9.40 -8.55 -15.56
CA ASN A 269 8.28 -9.45 -15.91
C ASN A 269 7.19 -8.80 -16.77
N ILE A 270 7.49 -7.66 -17.45
CA ILE A 270 6.47 -6.88 -18.15
C ILE A 270 5.65 -7.68 -19.18
N ASP A 271 6.29 -8.63 -19.85
CA ASP A 271 5.69 -9.49 -20.89
C ASP A 271 5.29 -10.87 -20.35
N ASN A 272 5.36 -11.11 -19.03
CA ASN A 272 5.04 -12.39 -18.41
C ASN A 272 3.58 -12.39 -17.92
N GLU A 273 2.65 -12.92 -18.72
CA GLU A 273 1.22 -12.91 -18.40
C GLU A 273 0.89 -13.69 -17.12
N ASP A 274 1.58 -14.80 -16.82
CA ASP A 274 1.34 -15.58 -15.60
C ASP A 274 1.71 -14.77 -14.35
N PHE A 275 2.78 -13.98 -14.42
CA PHE A 275 3.17 -13.06 -13.35
C PHE A 275 2.05 -12.03 -13.10
N TRP A 276 1.50 -11.43 -14.17
CA TRP A 276 0.47 -10.40 -14.04
C TRP A 276 -0.87 -10.95 -13.59
N GLN A 277 -1.22 -12.16 -14.00
CA GLN A 277 -2.41 -12.86 -13.49
C GLN A 277 -2.28 -13.10 -11.98
N ASP A 278 -1.12 -13.56 -11.51
CA ASP A 278 -0.83 -13.77 -10.08
C ASP A 278 -0.87 -12.44 -9.29
N GLN A 279 -0.33 -11.34 -9.85
CA GLN A 279 -0.43 -10.02 -9.22
C GLN A 279 -1.88 -9.55 -9.11
N LEU A 280 -2.68 -9.68 -10.16
CA LEU A 280 -4.10 -9.31 -10.15
C LEU A 280 -4.89 -10.10 -9.09
N GLU A 281 -4.67 -11.40 -9.00
CA GLU A 281 -5.31 -12.25 -7.99
C GLU A 281 -4.98 -11.79 -6.56
N LYS A 282 -3.70 -11.47 -6.30
CA LYS A 282 -3.25 -10.93 -5.00
C LYS A 282 -3.90 -9.60 -4.68
N ASP A 283 -3.97 -8.70 -5.64
CA ASP A 283 -4.56 -7.37 -5.49
C ASP A 283 -6.05 -7.47 -5.18
N LEU A 284 -6.79 -8.28 -5.94
CA LEU A 284 -8.21 -8.52 -5.72
C LEU A 284 -8.48 -9.19 -4.37
N TRP A 285 -7.62 -10.14 -3.97
CA TRP A 285 -7.79 -10.82 -2.69
C TRP A 285 -7.62 -9.82 -1.53
N ILE A 286 -6.59 -8.97 -1.52
CA ILE A 286 -6.42 -7.94 -0.48
C ILE A 286 -7.64 -7.02 -0.43
N HIS A 287 -8.10 -6.50 -1.58
CA HIS A 287 -9.27 -5.63 -1.61
C HIS A 287 -10.50 -6.31 -1.00
N LYS A 288 -10.78 -7.57 -1.36
CA LYS A 288 -11.91 -8.35 -0.81
C LYS A 288 -11.82 -8.51 0.70
N GLN A 289 -10.61 -8.71 1.26
CA GLN A 289 -10.46 -8.87 2.71
C GLN A 289 -10.77 -7.59 3.49
N ILE A 290 -10.48 -6.42 2.91
CA ILE A 290 -10.58 -5.14 3.64
C ILE A 290 -11.81 -4.31 3.26
N GLU A 291 -12.52 -4.58 2.16
CA GLU A 291 -13.59 -3.70 1.66
C GLU A 291 -14.85 -3.68 2.53
N ASN A 292 -15.08 -4.71 3.34
CA ASN A 292 -16.26 -4.87 4.19
C ASN A 292 -16.00 -4.59 5.68
N LEU A 293 -14.86 -4.00 6.02
CA LEU A 293 -14.46 -3.66 7.39
C LEU A 293 -14.92 -2.28 7.83
#